data_209b00e0f0e14f6a30befa04b9de85d5
#
_entry.id   209b00e0f0e14f6a30befa04b9de85d5
#
_cell.length_a   1.000
_cell.length_b   1.000
_cell.length_c   1.000
_cell.angle_alpha   90.00
_cell.angle_beta   90.00
_cell.angle_gamma   90.00
#
_symmetry.space_group_name_H-M   'P 1'
#
loop_
_entity.id
_entity.type
_entity.pdbx_description
1 polymer ?
#
loop_
_entity_poly.entity_id
_entity_poly.type
_entity_poly.pdbx_seq_one_letter_code
_entity_poly.pdbx_strand_id
1 'polypeptide(L)'
;MSQADDAPALRALVRELALALRERVKPLLGSHAARAHEEALAVGGDVTFAIDAAAEELLASFLAERAPGVAFFSEDKGLVLPSGDADTVLVVDPIDGTRPALAGFESCCVSVAAAPLRDDVTMGEVNVGCVVEIPAGTVFLAERGHGLVEGPPIRLSRNEQIDRMFWVYGFRGRPVRLYMELLGDLIEASSVGGGSFELGSATFDMTRILTGQLDAYIEPGPRLIEELPETRSEFERVGGGAVLNNTPYDIAAAALCLEEGGATVTDAAGRPLADRPLLGSGPEHQMSVLASANACLHARLLEELNAGMERLAFSLPGAQETESR
;
A
#
# COMPACT_ATOMS: atom_id res chain seq x y z
N MET A 1 29.34 -14.06 10.21
CA MET A 1 29.17 -12.61 10.42
C MET A 1 27.91 -12.45 11.27
N SER A 2 27.85 -11.56 12.23
CA SER A 2 26.69 -11.47 13.12
C SER A 2 25.60 -10.61 12.47
N GLN A 3 24.32 -10.91 12.70
CA GLN A 3 23.16 -10.15 12.20
C GLN A 3 23.24 -8.62 12.48
N ALA A 4 24.03 -8.20 13.45
CA ALA A 4 24.21 -6.78 13.79
C ALA A 4 25.10 -5.99 12.81
N ASP A 5 25.97 -6.68 12.03
CA ASP A 5 26.85 -6.03 11.05
C ASP A 5 26.17 -5.87 9.67
N ASP A 6 25.07 -6.60 9.40
CA ASP A 6 24.38 -6.60 8.10
C ASP A 6 23.27 -5.54 7.99
N ALA A 7 22.70 -5.10 9.12
CA ALA A 7 21.57 -4.15 9.12
C ALA A 7 21.91 -2.77 8.48
N PRO A 8 23.07 -2.13 8.74
CA PRO A 8 23.41 -0.89 8.06
C PRO A 8 23.62 -1.06 6.55
N ALA A 9 24.14 -2.21 6.11
CA ALA A 9 24.35 -2.51 4.69
C ALA A 9 23.01 -2.74 3.98
N LEU A 10 22.08 -3.48 4.59
CA LEU A 10 20.74 -3.70 4.06
C LEU A 10 19.96 -2.38 3.94
N ARG A 11 20.00 -1.54 4.96
CA ARG A 11 19.38 -0.22 4.94
C ARG A 11 19.94 0.68 3.83
N ALA A 12 21.25 0.66 3.64
CA ALA A 12 21.90 1.40 2.54
C ALA A 12 21.46 0.86 1.18
N LEU A 13 21.41 -0.46 0.98
CA LEU A 13 20.96 -1.10 -0.25
C LEU A 13 19.52 -0.72 -0.60
N VAL A 14 18.59 -0.84 0.36
CA VAL A 14 17.17 -0.51 0.20
C VAL A 14 17.00 0.96 -0.23
N ARG A 15 17.71 1.87 0.46
CA ARG A 15 17.70 3.29 0.13
C ARG A 15 18.29 3.60 -1.24
N GLU A 16 19.44 3.03 -1.57
CA GLU A 16 20.10 3.22 -2.87
C GLU A 16 19.22 2.74 -4.03
N LEU A 17 18.59 1.57 -3.88
CA LEU A 17 17.65 1.04 -4.87
C LEU A 17 16.48 1.98 -5.07
N ALA A 18 15.82 2.41 -3.98
CA ALA A 18 14.66 3.30 -4.06
C ALA A 18 14.99 4.63 -4.76
N LEU A 19 16.16 5.21 -4.47
CA LEU A 19 16.63 6.42 -5.15
C LEU A 19 16.98 6.18 -6.63
N ALA A 20 17.59 5.04 -6.97
CA ALA A 20 17.90 4.69 -8.35
C ALA A 20 16.63 4.53 -9.18
N LEU A 21 15.60 3.85 -8.64
CA LEU A 21 14.30 3.73 -9.27
C LEU A 21 13.65 5.10 -9.49
N ARG A 22 13.66 5.95 -8.46
CA ARG A 22 13.18 7.33 -8.60
C ARG A 22 13.86 8.09 -9.74
N GLU A 23 15.18 8.06 -9.81
CA GLU A 23 15.92 8.78 -10.87
C GLU A 23 15.61 8.23 -12.27
N ARG A 24 15.31 6.93 -12.38
CA ARG A 24 14.88 6.29 -13.63
C ARG A 24 13.49 6.74 -14.06
N VAL A 25 12.55 6.84 -13.12
CA VAL A 25 11.12 7.10 -13.37
C VAL A 25 10.84 8.59 -13.52
N LYS A 26 11.46 9.45 -12.71
CA LYS A 26 11.17 10.89 -12.64
C LYS A 26 11.13 11.60 -14.00
N PRO A 27 12.05 11.36 -14.96
CA PRO A 27 12.01 12.00 -16.28
C PRO A 27 10.81 11.57 -17.15
N LEU A 28 10.15 10.47 -16.81
CA LEU A 28 9.04 9.89 -17.56
C LEU A 28 7.68 10.39 -17.08
N LEU A 29 7.62 11.09 -15.94
CA LEU A 29 6.37 11.59 -15.36
C LEU A 29 5.62 12.48 -16.34
N GLY A 30 4.30 12.27 -16.47
CA GLY A 30 3.42 13.02 -17.36
C GLY A 30 3.68 12.81 -18.86
N SER A 31 4.61 11.95 -19.24
CA SER A 31 4.94 11.66 -20.63
C SER A 31 3.87 10.84 -21.33
N HIS A 32 3.44 11.26 -22.53
CA HIS A 32 2.51 10.46 -23.33
C HIS A 32 3.08 9.11 -23.76
N ALA A 33 4.41 9.02 -24.00
CA ALA A 33 5.06 7.76 -24.35
C ALA A 33 5.03 6.75 -23.21
N ALA A 34 5.08 7.22 -21.95
CA ALA A 34 5.00 6.39 -20.76
C ALA A 34 3.64 5.70 -20.56
N ARG A 35 2.58 6.21 -21.23
CA ARG A 35 1.20 5.66 -21.19
C ARG A 35 0.94 4.51 -22.16
N ALA A 36 1.94 4.09 -22.93
CA ALA A 36 1.79 2.92 -23.79
C ALA A 36 1.57 1.68 -22.91
N HIS A 37 0.57 0.87 -23.28
CA HIS A 37 0.30 -0.40 -22.62
C HIS A 37 1.32 -1.44 -23.11
N GLU A 38 1.85 -2.22 -22.19
CA GLU A 38 2.60 -3.43 -22.51
C GLU A 38 1.63 -4.59 -22.75
N GLU A 39 2.08 -5.61 -23.51
CA GLU A 39 1.23 -6.80 -23.76
C GLU A 39 1.09 -7.69 -22.52
N ALA A 40 2.06 -7.62 -21.58
CA ALA A 40 2.03 -8.36 -20.33
C ALA A 40 1.17 -7.63 -19.30
N LEU A 41 0.49 -8.42 -18.45
CA LEU A 41 -0.17 -7.93 -17.25
C LEU A 41 0.76 -8.16 -16.04
N ALA A 42 0.66 -7.31 -15.04
CA ALA A 42 1.24 -7.52 -13.72
C ALA A 42 0.78 -8.86 -13.11
N VAL A 43 1.54 -9.42 -12.18
CA VAL A 43 1.21 -10.72 -11.55
C VAL A 43 -0.14 -10.68 -10.84
N GLY A 44 -0.55 -9.53 -10.32
CA GLY A 44 -1.88 -9.29 -9.74
C GLY A 44 -3.00 -9.08 -10.76
N GLY A 45 -2.70 -9.04 -12.07
CA GLY A 45 -3.66 -8.86 -13.16
C GLY A 45 -3.95 -7.41 -13.54
N ASP A 46 -3.20 -6.44 -13.01
CA ASP A 46 -3.29 -5.02 -13.42
C ASP A 46 -2.58 -4.79 -14.77
N VAL A 47 -2.82 -3.66 -15.38
CA VAL A 47 -2.21 -3.24 -16.65
C VAL A 47 -0.81 -2.67 -16.39
N THR A 48 0.19 -3.23 -17.06
CA THR A 48 1.56 -2.72 -17.08
C THR A 48 1.71 -1.64 -18.16
N PHE A 49 2.33 -0.53 -17.83
CA PHE A 49 2.67 0.54 -18.77
C PHE A 49 4.18 0.56 -19.07
N ALA A 50 4.58 1.27 -20.12
CA ALA A 50 5.98 1.39 -20.49
C ALA A 50 6.86 2.02 -19.38
N ILE A 51 6.28 2.84 -18.49
CA ILE A 51 6.96 3.40 -17.35
C ILE A 51 7.29 2.32 -16.30
N ASP A 52 6.36 1.39 -16.06
CA ASP A 52 6.54 0.29 -15.11
C ASP A 52 7.61 -0.67 -15.63
N ALA A 53 7.53 -1.07 -16.91
CA ALA A 53 8.54 -1.93 -17.56
C ALA A 53 9.96 -1.35 -17.44
N ALA A 54 10.11 -0.02 -17.63
CA ALA A 54 11.41 0.65 -17.50
C ALA A 54 11.94 0.66 -16.05
N ALA A 55 11.07 0.71 -15.07
CA ALA A 55 11.43 0.64 -13.66
C ALA A 55 11.81 -0.79 -13.25
N GLU A 56 11.06 -1.79 -13.71
CA GLU A 56 11.32 -3.22 -13.48
C GLU A 56 12.64 -3.70 -14.10
N GLU A 57 13.01 -3.17 -15.28
CA GLU A 57 14.30 -3.44 -15.91
C GLU A 57 15.46 -2.92 -15.04
N LEU A 58 15.31 -1.69 -14.50
CA LEU A 58 16.31 -1.14 -13.58
C LEU A 58 16.40 -1.95 -12.29
N LEU A 59 15.27 -2.32 -11.67
CA LEU A 59 15.23 -3.12 -10.46
C LEU A 59 16.07 -4.40 -10.62
N ALA A 60 15.81 -5.15 -11.68
CA ALA A 60 16.51 -6.41 -11.93
C ALA A 60 18.02 -6.19 -12.18
N SER A 61 18.40 -5.20 -13.01
CA SER A 61 19.80 -4.93 -13.31
C SER A 61 20.56 -4.40 -12.09
N PHE A 62 19.94 -3.51 -11.29
CA PHE A 62 20.53 -2.98 -10.07
C PHE A 62 20.86 -4.10 -9.07
N LEU A 63 19.93 -5.01 -8.82
CA LEU A 63 20.16 -6.10 -7.88
C LEU A 63 21.19 -7.11 -8.41
N ALA A 64 21.17 -7.41 -9.71
CA ALA A 64 22.17 -8.28 -10.31
C ALA A 64 23.62 -7.74 -10.17
N GLU A 65 23.79 -6.42 -10.21
CA GLU A 65 25.10 -5.79 -10.09
C GLU A 65 25.52 -5.51 -8.65
N ARG A 66 24.58 -5.05 -7.79
CA ARG A 66 24.91 -4.52 -6.47
C ARG A 66 24.66 -5.51 -5.33
N ALA A 67 23.74 -6.44 -5.51
CA ALA A 67 23.33 -7.41 -4.50
C ALA A 67 22.90 -8.76 -5.13
N PRO A 68 23.80 -9.46 -5.84
CA PRO A 68 23.46 -10.65 -6.61
C PRO A 68 22.97 -11.85 -5.78
N GLY A 69 23.06 -11.78 -4.45
CA GLY A 69 22.54 -12.79 -3.51
C GLY A 69 21.19 -12.41 -2.88
N VAL A 70 20.55 -11.32 -3.30
CA VAL A 70 19.26 -10.86 -2.74
C VAL A 70 18.14 -11.22 -3.70
N ALA A 71 17.07 -11.84 -3.18
CA ALA A 71 15.83 -12.08 -3.92
C ALA A 71 14.98 -10.80 -3.95
N PHE A 72 14.06 -10.72 -4.91
CA PHE A 72 13.03 -9.67 -4.87
C PHE A 72 11.67 -10.19 -5.31
N PHE A 73 10.63 -9.56 -4.79
CA PHE A 73 9.25 -9.70 -5.23
C PHE A 73 8.75 -8.34 -5.71
N SER A 74 8.26 -8.25 -6.94
CA SER A 74 7.69 -7.02 -7.49
C SER A 74 6.32 -7.24 -8.11
N GLU A 75 5.62 -6.12 -8.39
CA GLU A 75 4.28 -6.12 -8.98
C GLU A 75 4.23 -6.89 -10.30
N ASP A 76 5.16 -6.62 -11.22
CA ASP A 76 5.14 -7.20 -12.57
C ASP A 76 5.82 -8.56 -12.67
N LYS A 77 6.87 -8.82 -11.88
CA LYS A 77 7.68 -10.05 -12.01
C LYS A 77 7.39 -11.11 -10.96
N GLY A 78 6.67 -10.75 -9.88
CA GLY A 78 6.52 -11.67 -8.75
C GLY A 78 7.86 -11.99 -8.09
N LEU A 79 8.02 -13.20 -7.56
CA LEU A 79 9.24 -13.62 -6.87
C LEU A 79 10.35 -14.00 -7.87
N VAL A 80 11.47 -13.28 -7.79
CA VAL A 80 12.69 -13.56 -8.56
C VAL A 80 13.79 -13.95 -7.60
N LEU A 81 14.27 -15.18 -7.75
CA LEU A 81 15.36 -15.73 -6.96
C LEU A 81 16.72 -15.52 -7.64
N PRO A 82 17.81 -15.23 -6.89
CA PRO A 82 19.15 -15.20 -7.43
C PRO A 82 19.64 -16.59 -7.84
N SER A 83 20.79 -16.65 -8.54
CA SER A 83 21.39 -17.93 -8.96
C SER A 83 22.00 -18.76 -7.83
N GLY A 84 22.08 -18.23 -6.61
CA GLY A 84 22.62 -18.86 -5.41
C GLY A 84 21.64 -18.82 -4.25
N ASP A 85 22.12 -19.22 -3.07
CA ASP A 85 21.32 -19.11 -1.84
C ASP A 85 21.05 -17.66 -1.49
N ALA A 86 19.82 -17.35 -1.13
CA ALA A 86 19.40 -16.05 -0.65
C ALA A 86 18.76 -16.20 0.75
N ASP A 87 19.05 -15.29 1.64
CA ASP A 87 18.45 -15.20 2.97
C ASP A 87 17.58 -13.93 3.14
N THR A 88 17.61 -13.06 2.15
CA THR A 88 16.93 -11.77 2.15
C THR A 88 16.10 -11.61 0.89
N VAL A 89 14.89 -11.07 1.06
CA VAL A 89 14.01 -10.65 -0.04
C VAL A 89 13.67 -9.17 0.07
N LEU A 90 13.70 -8.48 -1.07
CA LEU A 90 13.12 -7.14 -1.20
C LEU A 90 11.72 -7.24 -1.81
N VAL A 91 10.74 -6.64 -1.17
CA VAL A 91 9.37 -6.49 -1.69
C VAL A 91 9.24 -5.07 -2.23
N VAL A 92 9.05 -4.95 -3.53
CA VAL A 92 9.22 -3.69 -4.25
C VAL A 92 7.99 -3.36 -5.08
N ASP A 93 7.46 -2.17 -4.89
CA ASP A 93 6.66 -1.49 -5.90
C ASP A 93 7.52 -0.36 -6.50
N PRO A 94 7.96 -0.51 -7.75
CA PRO A 94 8.81 0.51 -8.38
C PRO A 94 8.07 1.83 -8.62
N ILE A 95 6.73 1.82 -8.76
CA ILE A 95 5.90 3.01 -8.98
C ILE A 95 4.51 2.81 -8.36
N ASP A 96 4.39 2.87 -7.02
CA ASP A 96 3.06 2.99 -6.42
C ASP A 96 2.43 4.34 -6.82
N GLY A 97 1.27 4.26 -7.44
CA GLY A 97 0.63 5.41 -8.05
C GLY A 97 1.01 5.62 -9.52
N THR A 98 1.07 4.56 -10.33
CA THR A 98 1.36 4.65 -11.78
C THR A 98 0.46 5.65 -12.49
N ARG A 99 -0.85 5.70 -12.19
CA ARG A 99 -1.78 6.64 -12.86
C ARG A 99 -1.49 8.11 -12.52
N PRO A 100 -1.32 8.51 -11.25
CA PRO A 100 -0.77 9.83 -10.91
C PRO A 100 0.56 10.13 -11.60
N ALA A 101 1.51 9.20 -11.62
CA ALA A 101 2.79 9.35 -12.32
C ALA A 101 2.60 9.65 -13.81
N LEU A 102 1.73 8.90 -14.49
CA LEU A 102 1.38 9.10 -15.91
C LEU A 102 0.64 10.43 -16.14
N ALA A 103 -0.09 10.92 -15.17
CA ALA A 103 -0.73 12.24 -15.21
C ALA A 103 0.22 13.40 -14.89
N GLY A 104 1.36 13.12 -14.28
CA GLY A 104 2.34 14.12 -13.83
C GLY A 104 1.97 14.75 -12.48
N PHE A 105 1.20 14.04 -11.66
CA PHE A 105 0.85 14.45 -10.29
C PHE A 105 1.94 14.05 -9.29
N GLU A 106 1.89 14.66 -8.10
CA GLU A 106 2.87 14.42 -7.04
C GLU A 106 2.68 13.11 -6.30
N SER A 107 1.48 12.52 -6.33
CA SER A 107 1.10 11.35 -5.53
C SER A 107 1.58 10.04 -6.15
N CYS A 108 2.89 9.87 -6.27
CA CYS A 108 3.51 8.62 -6.69
C CYS A 108 4.84 8.41 -5.96
N CYS A 109 5.10 7.15 -5.58
CA CYS A 109 6.25 6.77 -4.77
C CYS A 109 6.95 5.52 -5.32
N VAL A 110 8.21 5.35 -4.93
CA VAL A 110 8.89 4.05 -4.91
C VAL A 110 8.72 3.46 -3.52
N SER A 111 8.33 2.21 -3.43
CA SER A 111 8.18 1.44 -2.19
C SER A 111 9.16 0.26 -2.19
N VAL A 112 10.02 0.16 -1.17
CA VAL A 112 10.98 -0.96 -1.01
C VAL A 112 10.95 -1.42 0.44
N ALA A 113 10.56 -2.67 0.68
CA ALA A 113 10.63 -3.31 1.98
C ALA A 113 11.62 -4.47 1.94
N ALA A 114 12.32 -4.73 3.04
CA ALA A 114 13.26 -5.84 3.16
C ALA A 114 12.88 -6.75 4.32
N ALA A 115 12.92 -8.07 4.08
CA ALA A 115 12.59 -9.11 5.05
C ALA A 115 13.47 -10.36 4.85
N PRO A 116 13.51 -11.29 5.82
CA PRO A 116 14.09 -12.61 5.58
C PRO A 116 13.37 -13.35 4.45
N LEU A 117 14.11 -14.05 3.61
CA LEU A 117 13.52 -14.89 2.56
C LEU A 117 13.09 -16.25 3.14
N ARG A 118 11.79 -16.47 3.21
CA ARG A 118 11.14 -17.71 3.63
C ARG A 118 9.75 -17.81 3.00
N ASP A 119 9.25 -19.02 2.78
CA ASP A 119 7.91 -19.23 2.20
C ASP A 119 6.77 -18.69 3.08
N ASP A 120 6.97 -18.70 4.40
CA ASP A 120 6.00 -18.27 5.42
C ASP A 120 6.27 -16.88 5.99
N VAL A 121 7.11 -16.07 5.33
CA VAL A 121 7.44 -14.73 5.82
C VAL A 121 6.22 -13.82 5.84
N THR A 122 6.11 -13.02 6.90
CA THR A 122 4.96 -12.16 7.15
C THR A 122 5.33 -10.66 7.14
N MET A 123 4.30 -9.81 7.09
CA MET A 123 4.44 -8.36 7.19
C MET A 123 5.17 -7.93 8.49
N GLY A 124 4.97 -8.66 9.59
CA GLY A 124 5.63 -8.41 10.87
C GLY A 124 7.15 -8.61 10.85
N GLU A 125 7.66 -9.29 9.82
CA GLU A 125 9.09 -9.61 9.68
C GLU A 125 9.82 -8.65 8.73
N VAL A 126 9.14 -7.64 8.21
CA VAL A 126 9.77 -6.54 7.49
C VAL A 126 10.69 -5.78 8.43
N ASN A 127 12.00 -5.77 8.14
CA ASN A 127 13.04 -5.17 8.98
C ASN A 127 13.39 -3.75 8.58
N VAL A 128 13.35 -3.46 7.27
CA VAL A 128 13.63 -2.14 6.71
C VAL A 128 12.53 -1.79 5.70
N GLY A 129 12.02 -0.57 5.77
CA GLY A 129 11.07 -0.01 4.82
C GLY A 129 11.53 1.34 4.31
N CYS A 130 11.54 1.53 3.00
CA CYS A 130 11.89 2.80 2.37
C CYS A 130 10.81 3.22 1.39
N VAL A 131 10.30 4.42 1.57
CA VAL A 131 9.38 5.08 0.63
C VAL A 131 10.05 6.34 0.11
N VAL A 132 10.08 6.52 -1.21
CA VAL A 132 10.65 7.71 -1.84
C VAL A 132 9.61 8.34 -2.76
N GLU A 133 9.20 9.57 -2.47
CA GLU A 133 8.35 10.36 -3.37
C GLU A 133 9.07 10.63 -4.68
N ILE A 134 8.49 10.22 -5.81
CA ILE A 134 9.18 10.33 -7.09
C ILE A 134 9.41 11.80 -7.50
N PRO A 135 8.40 12.69 -7.47
CA PRO A 135 8.62 14.08 -7.85
C PRO A 135 9.46 14.85 -6.85
N ALA A 136 9.11 14.84 -5.57
CA ALA A 136 9.74 15.65 -4.53
C ALA A 136 11.11 15.11 -4.09
N GLY A 137 11.29 13.78 -4.07
CA GLY A 137 12.49 13.12 -3.56
C GLY A 137 12.54 13.03 -2.04
N THR A 138 11.42 13.24 -1.36
CA THR A 138 11.30 13.01 0.08
C THR A 138 11.49 11.52 0.35
N VAL A 139 12.35 11.19 1.29
CA VAL A 139 12.63 9.81 1.74
C VAL A 139 11.96 9.59 3.09
N PHE A 140 11.30 8.44 3.24
CA PHE A 140 10.88 7.88 4.52
C PHE A 140 11.58 6.53 4.65
N LEU A 141 12.52 6.41 5.57
CA LEU A 141 13.28 5.20 5.81
C LEU A 141 13.14 4.79 7.27
N ALA A 142 12.56 3.63 7.49
CA ALA A 142 12.36 3.05 8.80
C ALA A 142 13.16 1.74 8.95
N GLU A 143 13.58 1.47 10.16
CA GLU A 143 14.17 0.20 10.58
C GLU A 143 13.43 -0.28 11.82
N ARG A 144 12.98 -1.53 11.81
CA ARG A 144 12.16 -2.09 12.90
C ARG A 144 12.86 -1.97 14.26
N GLY A 145 12.17 -1.35 15.21
CA GLY A 145 12.65 -1.07 16.54
C GLY A 145 13.62 0.11 16.67
N HIS A 146 13.87 0.86 15.57
CA HIS A 146 14.78 2.01 15.54
C HIS A 146 14.09 3.32 15.10
N GLY A 147 12.81 3.28 14.77
CA GLY A 147 12.06 4.43 14.31
C GLY A 147 12.33 4.79 12.83
N LEU A 148 11.93 6.00 12.44
CA LEU A 148 12.37 6.59 11.18
C LEU A 148 13.83 7.03 11.30
N VAL A 149 14.70 6.34 10.56
CA VAL A 149 16.15 6.63 10.53
C VAL A 149 16.50 7.73 9.51
N GLU A 150 15.61 7.99 8.55
CA GLU A 150 15.66 9.14 7.64
C GLU A 150 14.22 9.57 7.29
N GLY A 151 13.97 10.86 7.25
CA GLY A 151 12.65 11.39 6.87
C GLY A 151 12.41 12.80 7.35
N PRO A 152 11.28 13.39 6.95
CA PRO A 152 10.84 14.65 7.53
C PRO A 152 10.49 14.46 9.03
N PRO A 153 10.49 15.54 9.81
CA PRO A 153 10.03 15.48 11.19
C PRO A 153 8.62 14.91 11.30
N ILE A 154 8.44 13.89 12.14
CA ILE A 154 7.13 13.28 12.40
C ILE A 154 6.21 14.30 13.07
N ARG A 155 5.00 14.43 12.53
CA ARG A 155 3.96 15.37 12.97
C ARG A 155 2.59 14.72 12.99
N LEU A 156 2.44 13.63 13.73
CA LEU A 156 1.15 12.95 13.84
C LEU A 156 0.07 13.91 14.36
N SER A 157 -1.06 13.90 13.68
CA SER A 157 -2.23 14.67 14.08
C SER A 157 -2.77 14.19 15.44
N ARG A 158 -3.28 15.13 16.22
CA ARG A 158 -4.00 14.88 17.48
C ARG A 158 -5.52 14.95 17.31
N ASN A 159 -5.99 15.07 16.07
CA ASN A 159 -7.41 15.09 15.82
C ASN A 159 -8.03 13.72 16.15
N GLU A 160 -9.08 13.74 16.96
CA GLU A 160 -9.86 12.56 17.37
C GLU A 160 -11.29 12.59 16.82
N GLN A 161 -11.63 13.60 16.02
CA GLN A 161 -13.00 13.87 15.57
C GLN A 161 -13.15 13.61 14.09
N ILE A 162 -14.13 12.80 13.73
CA ILE A 162 -14.43 12.40 12.35
C ILE A 162 -14.85 13.60 11.51
N ASP A 163 -15.65 14.53 12.05
CA ASP A 163 -16.15 15.72 11.35
C ASP A 163 -15.06 16.75 11.01
N ARG A 164 -13.84 16.57 11.55
CA ARG A 164 -12.68 17.42 11.29
C ARG A 164 -11.52 16.66 10.64
N MET A 165 -11.75 15.42 10.29
CA MET A 165 -10.73 14.52 9.77
C MET A 165 -10.39 14.87 8.31
N PHE A 166 -9.08 14.95 8.01
CA PHE A 166 -8.54 14.95 6.66
C PHE A 166 -8.05 13.54 6.36
N TRP A 167 -8.66 12.87 5.41
CA TRP A 167 -8.40 11.45 5.17
C TRP A 167 -8.48 11.07 3.70
N VAL A 168 -7.97 9.90 3.39
CA VAL A 168 -7.85 9.41 2.03
C VAL A 168 -8.33 7.97 1.94
N TYR A 169 -8.87 7.63 0.79
CA TYR A 169 -9.28 6.27 0.42
C TYR A 169 -9.00 6.02 -1.04
N GLY A 170 -8.81 4.75 -1.43
CA GLY A 170 -8.62 4.38 -2.83
C GLY A 170 -9.83 3.63 -3.37
N PHE A 171 -10.28 3.99 -4.57
CA PHE A 171 -11.36 3.25 -5.25
C PHE A 171 -11.01 2.83 -6.69
N ARG A 172 -9.78 3.06 -7.15
CA ARG A 172 -9.34 2.61 -8.46
C ARG A 172 -9.45 1.07 -8.59
N GLY A 173 -10.16 0.60 -9.62
CA GLY A 173 -10.42 -0.84 -9.81
C GLY A 173 -11.39 -1.44 -8.78
N ARG A 174 -12.04 -0.60 -7.97
CA ARG A 174 -12.97 -1.02 -6.91
C ARG A 174 -14.40 -0.57 -7.20
N PRO A 175 -15.43 -1.30 -6.74
CA PRO A 175 -16.83 -0.96 -6.97
C PRO A 175 -17.24 0.27 -6.15
N VAL A 176 -17.15 1.46 -6.75
CA VAL A 176 -17.40 2.74 -6.09
C VAL A 176 -18.76 2.80 -5.38
N ARG A 177 -19.80 2.14 -5.89
CA ARG A 177 -21.13 2.14 -5.25
C ARG A 177 -21.10 1.44 -3.90
N LEU A 178 -20.45 0.28 -3.81
CA LEU A 178 -20.27 -0.43 -2.53
C LEU A 178 -19.42 0.39 -1.55
N TYR A 179 -18.38 1.06 -2.06
CA TYR A 179 -17.56 1.95 -1.24
C TYR A 179 -18.33 3.15 -0.71
N MET A 180 -19.20 3.76 -1.52
CA MET A 180 -20.02 4.88 -1.07
C MET A 180 -21.10 4.44 -0.05
N GLU A 181 -21.64 3.24 -0.18
CA GLU A 181 -22.55 2.68 0.84
C GLU A 181 -21.82 2.44 2.17
N LEU A 182 -20.56 1.98 2.11
CA LEU A 182 -19.75 1.73 3.29
C LEU A 182 -19.21 3.02 3.93
N LEU A 183 -18.65 3.92 3.12
CA LEU A 183 -17.87 5.09 3.57
C LEU A 183 -18.67 6.40 3.52
N GLY A 184 -19.92 6.38 2.99
CA GLY A 184 -20.69 7.57 2.74
C GLY A 184 -20.88 8.45 3.96
N ASP A 185 -21.21 7.87 5.11
CA ASP A 185 -21.40 8.61 6.36
C ASP A 185 -20.10 9.30 6.82
N LEU A 186 -18.93 8.65 6.64
CA LEU A 186 -17.62 9.26 6.93
C LEU A 186 -17.33 10.43 6.00
N ILE A 187 -17.63 10.27 4.70
CA ILE A 187 -17.45 11.34 3.69
C ILE A 187 -18.34 12.52 4.02
N GLU A 188 -19.62 12.29 4.31
CA GLU A 188 -20.58 13.34 4.66
C GLU A 188 -20.19 14.04 5.97
N ALA A 189 -19.85 13.29 7.02
CA ALA A 189 -19.44 13.84 8.30
C ALA A 189 -18.21 14.75 8.20
N SER A 190 -17.22 14.37 7.39
CA SER A 190 -15.98 15.13 7.22
C SER A 190 -16.05 16.22 6.13
N SER A 191 -17.18 16.37 5.44
CA SER A 191 -17.28 17.19 4.22
C SER A 191 -17.11 18.71 4.41
N VAL A 192 -17.35 19.22 5.62
CA VAL A 192 -17.32 20.67 5.93
C VAL A 192 -16.15 21.03 6.85
N GLY A 193 -15.99 20.29 7.94
CA GLY A 193 -14.95 20.57 8.94
C GLY A 193 -13.60 19.91 8.64
N GLY A 194 -13.59 18.86 7.82
CA GLY A 194 -12.44 18.10 7.36
C GLY A 194 -12.37 18.04 5.85
N GLY A 195 -11.97 16.87 5.32
CA GLY A 195 -11.91 16.60 3.89
C GLY A 195 -11.56 15.15 3.59
N SER A 196 -12.17 14.61 2.52
CA SER A 196 -11.86 13.28 2.00
C SER A 196 -11.23 13.37 0.61
N PHE A 197 -10.25 12.51 0.32
CA PHE A 197 -9.47 12.58 -0.91
C PHE A 197 -9.31 11.18 -1.52
N GLU A 198 -8.97 11.18 -2.80
CA GLU A 198 -8.46 10.03 -3.55
C GLU A 198 -7.22 10.51 -4.31
N LEU A 199 -6.02 10.03 -3.94
CA LEU A 199 -4.76 10.51 -4.49
C LEU A 199 -4.06 9.47 -5.37
N GLY A 200 -4.47 8.20 -5.27
CA GLY A 200 -4.12 7.13 -6.20
C GLY A 200 -2.79 6.41 -5.94
N SER A 201 -2.24 6.53 -4.74
CA SER A 201 -1.03 5.83 -4.28
C SER A 201 -1.16 5.51 -2.80
N ALA A 202 -1.24 4.22 -2.45
CA ALA A 202 -1.38 3.79 -1.05
C ALA A 202 -0.17 4.23 -0.20
N THR A 203 1.03 4.07 -0.73
CA THR A 203 2.28 4.43 -0.06
C THR A 203 2.39 5.94 0.18
N PHE A 204 2.04 6.76 -0.84
CA PHE A 204 2.01 8.21 -0.69
C PHE A 204 0.99 8.61 0.36
N ASP A 205 -0.22 8.09 0.26
CA ASP A 205 -1.35 8.39 1.14
C ASP A 205 -1.02 8.09 2.61
N MET A 206 -0.47 6.92 2.87
CA MET A 206 -0.05 6.49 4.21
C MET A 206 1.04 7.41 4.78
N THR A 207 2.07 7.76 4.00
CA THR A 207 3.16 8.62 4.49
C THR A 207 2.72 10.05 4.81
N ARG A 208 1.58 10.53 4.26
CA ARG A 208 0.97 11.84 4.63
C ARG A 208 0.51 11.90 6.08
N ILE A 209 0.22 10.74 6.69
CA ILE A 209 -0.10 10.65 8.12
C ILE A 209 1.12 11.06 8.98
N LEU A 210 2.33 10.62 8.61
CA LEU A 210 3.56 10.97 9.32
C LEU A 210 3.89 12.47 9.25
N THR A 211 3.51 13.13 8.16
CA THR A 211 3.74 14.56 7.97
C THR A 211 2.65 15.44 8.57
N GLY A 212 1.55 14.84 9.04
CA GLY A 212 0.39 15.54 9.60
C GLY A 212 -0.50 16.21 8.55
N GLN A 213 -0.36 15.83 7.28
CA GLN A 213 -1.24 16.30 6.21
C GLN A 213 -2.56 15.54 6.19
N LEU A 214 -2.54 14.28 6.58
CA LEU A 214 -3.72 13.43 6.72
C LEU A 214 -3.82 12.85 8.14
N ASP A 215 -5.05 12.63 8.57
CA ASP A 215 -5.38 11.96 9.83
C ASP A 215 -5.51 10.45 9.66
N ALA A 216 -5.97 9.98 8.48
CA ALA A 216 -6.21 8.57 8.24
C ALA A 216 -6.12 8.18 6.74
N TYR A 217 -5.86 6.88 6.51
CA TYR A 217 -5.99 6.15 5.25
C TYR A 217 -6.89 4.94 5.45
N ILE A 218 -7.85 4.71 4.55
CA ILE A 218 -8.83 3.64 4.64
C ILE A 218 -8.91 2.87 3.32
N GLU A 219 -8.61 1.57 3.36
CA GLU A 219 -8.79 0.64 2.24
C GLU A 219 -9.58 -0.60 2.72
N PRO A 220 -10.90 -0.65 2.54
CA PRO A 220 -11.73 -1.73 3.07
C PRO A 220 -11.98 -2.88 2.10
N GLY A 221 -11.52 -2.82 0.84
CA GLY A 221 -11.91 -3.74 -0.23
C GLY A 221 -11.76 -5.22 0.08
N PRO A 222 -10.60 -5.70 0.55
CA PRO A 222 -10.44 -7.11 0.93
C PRO A 222 -11.38 -7.53 2.07
N ARG A 223 -11.67 -6.66 3.04
CA ARG A 223 -12.64 -6.92 4.09
C ARG A 223 -14.05 -7.10 3.53
N LEU A 224 -14.45 -6.27 2.55
CA LEU A 224 -15.74 -6.42 1.87
C LEU A 224 -15.89 -7.80 1.24
N ILE A 225 -14.87 -8.29 0.55
CA ILE A 225 -14.90 -9.61 -0.09
C ILE A 225 -14.87 -10.75 0.95
N GLU A 226 -14.11 -10.57 2.04
CA GLU A 226 -13.99 -11.58 3.11
C GLU A 226 -15.32 -11.76 3.87
N GLU A 227 -15.96 -10.67 4.26
CA GLU A 227 -17.17 -10.68 5.08
C GLU A 227 -18.48 -10.77 4.24
N LEU A 228 -18.46 -10.27 2.99
CA LEU A 228 -19.58 -10.24 2.04
C LEU A 228 -19.15 -10.81 0.69
N PRO A 229 -18.94 -12.14 0.58
CA PRO A 229 -18.36 -12.78 -0.63
C PRO A 229 -19.14 -12.53 -1.92
N GLU A 230 -20.44 -12.25 -1.84
CA GLU A 230 -21.30 -11.86 -2.98
C GLU A 230 -20.84 -10.56 -3.65
N THR A 231 -20.09 -9.71 -2.97
CA THR A 231 -19.56 -8.46 -3.53
C THR A 231 -18.41 -8.70 -4.50
N ARG A 232 -17.74 -9.86 -4.44
CA ARG A 232 -16.56 -10.20 -5.24
C ARG A 232 -16.76 -9.98 -6.74
N SER A 233 -17.93 -10.36 -7.27
CA SER A 233 -18.24 -10.20 -8.69
C SER A 233 -18.23 -8.75 -9.14
N GLU A 234 -18.58 -7.80 -8.27
CA GLU A 234 -18.51 -6.37 -8.55
C GLU A 234 -17.06 -5.88 -8.61
N PHE A 235 -16.18 -6.38 -7.75
CA PHE A 235 -14.73 -6.09 -7.82
C PHE A 235 -14.14 -6.60 -9.13
N GLU A 236 -14.41 -7.84 -9.50
CA GLU A 236 -13.97 -8.45 -10.77
C GLU A 236 -14.49 -7.68 -11.99
N ARG A 237 -15.76 -7.27 -11.95
CA ARG A 237 -16.37 -6.47 -13.04
C ARG A 237 -15.67 -5.11 -13.22
N VAL A 238 -15.38 -4.41 -12.12
CA VAL A 238 -14.75 -3.08 -12.18
C VAL A 238 -13.26 -3.20 -12.48
N GLY A 239 -12.60 -4.25 -11.98
CA GLY A 239 -11.18 -4.54 -12.20
C GLY A 239 -10.87 -5.21 -13.56
N GLY A 240 -11.84 -5.29 -14.48
CA GLY A 240 -11.58 -5.86 -15.83
C GLY A 240 -11.36 -7.38 -15.83
N GLY A 241 -11.89 -8.09 -14.83
CA GLY A 241 -11.76 -9.54 -14.66
C GLY A 241 -10.85 -9.94 -13.50
N ALA A 242 -10.12 -8.99 -12.91
CA ALA A 242 -9.29 -9.19 -11.73
C ALA A 242 -9.83 -8.41 -10.51
N VAL A 243 -9.45 -8.82 -9.31
CA VAL A 243 -9.67 -8.05 -8.09
C VAL A 243 -8.43 -7.22 -7.82
N LEU A 244 -8.53 -5.91 -7.90
CA LEU A 244 -7.40 -4.97 -7.79
C LEU A 244 -7.41 -4.26 -6.44
N ASN A 245 -7.03 -4.96 -5.37
CA ASN A 245 -6.83 -4.40 -4.03
C ASN A 245 -5.34 -4.28 -3.71
N ASN A 246 -5.02 -3.62 -2.60
CA ASN A 246 -3.63 -3.53 -2.14
C ASN A 246 -3.04 -4.90 -1.81
N THR A 247 -1.80 -5.08 -2.18
CA THR A 247 -0.97 -6.24 -1.92
C THR A 247 0.25 -5.85 -1.07
N PRO A 248 1.10 -6.78 -0.62
CA PRO A 248 2.24 -6.43 0.23
C PRO A 248 3.18 -5.38 -0.37
N TYR A 249 3.44 -5.38 -1.67
CA TYR A 249 4.36 -4.42 -2.29
C TYR A 249 3.82 -2.98 -2.24
N ASP A 250 2.49 -2.79 -2.23
CA ASP A 250 1.85 -1.47 -2.11
C ASP A 250 2.01 -0.86 -0.71
N ILE A 251 2.08 -1.68 0.35
CA ILE A 251 1.91 -1.18 1.72
C ILE A 251 3.03 -1.55 2.71
N ALA A 252 3.85 -2.58 2.45
CA ALA A 252 4.77 -3.11 3.44
C ALA A 252 5.78 -2.07 3.96
N ALA A 253 6.40 -1.30 3.07
CA ALA A 253 7.35 -0.26 3.46
C ALA A 253 6.66 0.89 4.22
N ALA A 254 5.50 1.35 3.73
CA ALA A 254 4.76 2.42 4.37
C ALA A 254 4.18 2.00 5.73
N ALA A 255 3.69 0.76 5.86
CA ALA A 255 3.20 0.23 7.14
C ALA A 255 4.31 0.24 8.20
N LEU A 256 5.51 -0.25 7.88
CA LEU A 256 6.65 -0.16 8.79
C LEU A 256 6.98 1.30 9.14
N CYS A 257 7.01 2.21 8.15
CA CYS A 257 7.28 3.62 8.42
C CYS A 257 6.24 4.23 9.37
N LEU A 258 4.97 3.89 9.23
CA LEU A 258 3.90 4.37 10.11
C LEU A 258 4.03 3.80 11.52
N GLU A 259 4.22 2.47 11.65
CA GLU A 259 4.42 1.80 12.94
C GLU A 259 5.59 2.41 13.70
N GLU A 260 6.75 2.52 13.05
CA GLU A 260 7.97 3.10 13.64
C GLU A 260 7.85 4.61 13.88
N GLY A 261 6.96 5.29 13.14
CA GLY A 261 6.61 6.69 13.35
C GLY A 261 5.58 6.94 14.45
N GLY A 262 5.02 5.87 15.06
CA GLY A 262 4.06 5.95 16.15
C GLY A 262 2.60 6.13 15.72
N ALA A 263 2.28 5.96 14.44
CA ALA A 263 0.90 5.87 13.95
C ALA A 263 0.29 4.49 14.27
N THR A 264 -1.02 4.38 14.19
CA THR A 264 -1.74 3.11 14.39
C THR A 264 -2.10 2.51 13.03
N VAL A 265 -1.73 1.25 12.81
CA VAL A 265 -2.00 0.52 11.54
C VAL A 265 -2.58 -0.84 11.85
N THR A 266 -3.71 -1.16 11.23
CA THR A 266 -4.36 -2.49 11.26
C THR A 266 -4.96 -2.80 9.90
N ASP A 267 -5.53 -3.99 9.75
CA ASP A 267 -6.50 -4.18 8.68
C ASP A 267 -7.80 -3.41 8.98
N ALA A 268 -8.71 -3.34 8.02
CA ALA A 268 -9.96 -2.60 8.19
C ALA A 268 -10.95 -3.27 9.17
N ALA A 269 -10.65 -4.45 9.70
CA ALA A 269 -11.37 -5.12 10.79
C ALA A 269 -10.69 -4.97 12.16
N GLY A 270 -9.59 -4.21 12.24
CA GLY A 270 -8.84 -3.97 13.47
C GLY A 270 -7.83 -5.07 13.84
N ARG A 271 -7.56 -6.03 12.94
CA ARG A 271 -6.56 -7.09 13.15
C ARG A 271 -5.16 -6.58 12.78
N PRO A 272 -4.10 -6.98 13.49
CA PRO A 272 -2.73 -6.64 13.11
C PRO A 272 -2.38 -7.09 11.68
N LEU A 273 -1.65 -6.28 10.93
CA LEU A 273 -1.11 -6.68 9.62
C LEU A 273 0.09 -7.64 9.77
N ALA A 274 0.70 -7.69 10.96
CA ALA A 274 1.92 -8.45 11.21
C ALA A 274 1.84 -9.94 10.81
N ASP A 275 0.66 -10.56 10.96
CA ASP A 275 0.45 -11.98 10.66
C ASP A 275 0.09 -12.25 9.18
N ARG A 276 -0.02 -11.20 8.35
CA ARG A 276 -0.37 -11.36 6.94
C ARG A 276 0.84 -11.79 6.12
N PRO A 277 0.67 -12.72 5.13
CA PRO A 277 1.75 -13.14 4.26
C PRO A 277 2.38 -11.95 3.51
N LEU A 278 3.70 -11.97 3.36
CA LEU A 278 4.44 -10.89 2.68
C LEU A 278 4.67 -11.16 1.19
N LEU A 279 4.81 -12.41 0.75
CA LEU A 279 5.18 -12.77 -0.62
C LEU A 279 3.98 -13.33 -1.37
N GLY A 280 3.49 -12.58 -2.33
CA GLY A 280 2.39 -12.96 -3.22
C GLY A 280 1.53 -11.77 -3.61
N SER A 281 0.71 -11.96 -4.66
CA SER A 281 -0.21 -10.97 -5.21
C SER A 281 -1.61 -11.55 -5.49
N GLY A 282 -1.83 -12.83 -5.20
CA GLY A 282 -3.14 -13.47 -5.30
C GLY A 282 -4.16 -12.90 -4.30
N PRO A 283 -5.44 -13.26 -4.42
CA PRO A 283 -6.50 -12.76 -3.54
C PRO A 283 -6.23 -12.96 -2.04
N GLU A 284 -5.51 -14.03 -1.68
CA GLU A 284 -5.13 -14.35 -0.31
C GLU A 284 -4.05 -13.42 0.27
N HIS A 285 -3.34 -12.70 -0.59
CA HIS A 285 -2.32 -11.71 -0.22
C HIS A 285 -2.86 -10.29 -0.21
N GLN A 286 -4.07 -10.07 -0.72
CA GLN A 286 -4.68 -8.74 -0.70
C GLN A 286 -5.06 -8.35 0.72
N MET A 287 -4.81 -7.09 1.07
CA MET A 287 -4.97 -6.58 2.43
C MET A 287 -5.85 -5.35 2.47
N SER A 288 -6.85 -5.38 3.34
CA SER A 288 -7.51 -4.15 3.76
C SER A 288 -6.59 -3.41 4.74
N VAL A 289 -6.69 -2.09 4.77
CA VAL A 289 -5.85 -1.26 5.64
C VAL A 289 -6.68 -0.16 6.28
N LEU A 290 -6.50 0.02 7.57
CA LEU A 290 -6.85 1.21 8.30
C LEU A 290 -5.59 1.74 8.97
N ALA A 291 -5.14 2.93 8.57
CA ALA A 291 -4.05 3.64 9.22
C ALA A 291 -4.55 4.98 9.73
N SER A 292 -4.07 5.39 10.91
CA SER A 292 -4.47 6.66 11.51
C SER A 292 -3.37 7.25 12.38
N ALA A 293 -3.39 8.57 12.52
CA ALA A 293 -2.41 9.32 13.28
C ALA A 293 -2.41 9.01 14.78
N ASN A 294 -3.51 8.51 15.34
CA ASN A 294 -3.61 8.18 16.75
C ASN A 294 -4.68 7.11 17.04
N ALA A 295 -4.53 6.40 18.16
CA ALA A 295 -5.38 5.30 18.54
C ALA A 295 -6.85 5.68 18.83
N CYS A 296 -7.11 6.91 19.29
CA CYS A 296 -8.49 7.35 19.57
C CYS A 296 -9.28 7.50 18.27
N LEU A 297 -8.71 8.16 17.26
CA LEU A 297 -9.34 8.27 15.93
C LEU A 297 -9.48 6.88 15.30
N HIS A 298 -8.46 6.03 15.43
CA HIS A 298 -8.47 4.66 14.90
C HIS A 298 -9.65 3.84 15.42
N ALA A 299 -9.90 3.86 16.74
CA ALA A 299 -11.01 3.15 17.35
C ALA A 299 -12.37 3.63 16.81
N ARG A 300 -12.56 4.95 16.68
CA ARG A 300 -13.79 5.52 16.11
C ARG A 300 -14.00 5.14 14.65
N LEU A 301 -12.92 5.15 13.85
CA LEU A 301 -13.00 4.72 12.46
C LEU A 301 -13.37 3.24 12.33
N LEU A 302 -12.88 2.38 13.21
CA LEU A 302 -13.31 0.98 13.27
C LEU A 302 -14.79 0.83 13.61
N GLU A 303 -15.32 1.62 14.54
CA GLU A 303 -16.76 1.63 14.88
C GLU A 303 -17.59 2.03 13.65
N GLU A 304 -17.22 3.09 12.94
CA GLU A 304 -17.92 3.54 11.73
C GLU A 304 -17.83 2.54 10.59
N LEU A 305 -16.66 1.93 10.37
CA LEU A 305 -16.50 0.88 9.37
C LEU A 305 -17.36 -0.35 9.70
N ASN A 306 -17.44 -0.75 10.96
CA ASN A 306 -18.30 -1.86 11.39
C ASN A 306 -19.77 -1.52 11.12
N ALA A 307 -20.24 -0.33 11.52
CA ALA A 307 -21.60 0.11 11.25
C ALA A 307 -21.90 0.18 9.74
N GLY A 308 -20.94 0.64 8.92
CA GLY A 308 -21.05 0.64 7.47
C GLY A 308 -21.15 -0.76 6.88
N MET A 309 -20.36 -1.72 7.37
CA MET A 309 -20.44 -3.12 6.97
C MET A 309 -21.81 -3.74 7.28
N GLU A 310 -22.36 -3.47 8.47
CA GLU A 310 -23.70 -3.94 8.86
C GLU A 310 -24.79 -3.37 7.94
N ARG A 311 -24.74 -2.05 7.65
CA ARG A 311 -25.69 -1.42 6.71
C ARG A 311 -25.60 -2.03 5.32
N LEU A 312 -24.38 -2.21 4.80
CA LEU A 312 -24.17 -2.80 3.49
C LEU A 312 -24.67 -4.24 3.42
N ALA A 313 -24.36 -5.06 4.43
CA ALA A 313 -24.85 -6.44 4.52
C ALA A 313 -26.40 -6.51 4.48
N PHE A 314 -27.09 -5.55 5.13
CA PHE A 314 -28.54 -5.48 5.10
C PHE A 314 -29.11 -5.02 3.75
N SER A 315 -28.38 -4.20 3.01
CA SER A 315 -28.82 -3.67 1.70
C SER A 315 -28.61 -4.64 0.53
N LEU A 316 -27.75 -5.65 0.68
CA LEU A 316 -27.46 -6.61 -0.37
C LEU A 316 -28.63 -7.59 -0.63
N PRO A 317 -28.88 -7.97 -1.90
CA PRO A 317 -29.91 -8.95 -2.23
C PRO A 317 -29.62 -10.31 -1.57
N GLY A 318 -30.53 -10.80 -0.75
CA GLY A 318 -30.41 -12.06 0.00
C GLY A 318 -30.61 -11.90 1.50
N ALA A 319 -30.35 -10.74 2.09
CA ALA A 319 -30.60 -10.48 3.50
C ALA A 319 -32.12 -10.42 3.85
N GLN A 320 -32.95 -10.04 2.88
CA GLN A 320 -34.40 -9.87 3.07
C GLN A 320 -35.20 -11.18 3.01
N GLU A 321 -34.63 -12.29 2.54
CA GLU A 321 -35.36 -13.58 2.47
C GLU A 321 -35.37 -14.38 3.78
N THR A 322 -34.50 -14.03 4.75
CA THR A 322 -34.41 -14.75 6.02
C THR A 322 -35.39 -14.28 7.11
N GLU A 323 -35.96 -13.08 7.01
CA GLU A 323 -36.95 -12.56 8.00
C GLU A 323 -38.43 -12.90 7.66
N SER A 324 -38.69 -13.51 6.50
CA SER A 324 -40.06 -13.87 6.09
C SER A 324 -40.39 -15.37 6.18
N ARG A 325 -39.59 -16.14 6.96
CA ARG A 325 -39.90 -17.55 7.23
C ARG A 325 -40.17 -17.84 8.69
#